data_aaf71fb704c898d95ee26a1d81c713ba
#
_entry.id   aaf71fb704c898d95ee26a1d81c713ba
#
_cell.length_a   1.000
_cell.length_b   1.000
_cell.length_c   1.000
_cell.angle_alpha   90.00
_cell.angle_beta   90.00
_cell.angle_gamma   90.00
#
_symmetry.space_group_name_H-M   'P 1'
#
loop_
_entity.id
_entity.type
_entity.pdbx_description
1 polymer ?
#
loop_
_entity_poly.entity_id
_entity_poly.type
_entity_poly.pdbx_seq_one_letter_code
_entity_poly.pdbx_strand_id
1 'polypeptide(L)'
;MVGKRKFVSEFSVSITSKGWLMFTPDQLHADGKMNDELQEVADNSHIYLICKKPKATCCNEQPIIHNGLVSGKVSSRVKGKEIVSEYTFPFEFEDNEVSLNVANYPHKKIQTLKSDGLWERYWPSDVLALYTGNDIYRNFEVLYVGQAFAEGKRTAIDRLKSHSTLQKILAETMSDYPDDQVFIFNLVYDDYILLTSFDGRDKTSITGEEDNIRLKSIIDNHLSQKEVICLAEAGLIRYFQPKYNAIYKESFPASDQKILSGCFALDFSGLSVEIELS
;
A
#
# COMPACT_ATOMS: atom_id res chain seq x y z
N MET A 1 15.69 -5.96 29.08
CA MET A 1 15.40 -7.23 29.80
C MET A 1 14.63 -8.10 28.83
N VAL A 2 15.18 -9.23 28.43
CA VAL A 2 14.44 -10.25 27.68
C VAL A 2 13.38 -10.77 28.63
N GLY A 3 12.10 -10.58 28.32
CA GLY A 3 11.00 -11.07 29.14
C GLY A 3 11.12 -12.59 29.27
N LYS A 4 11.01 -13.11 30.48
CA LYS A 4 10.97 -14.55 30.69
C LYS A 4 9.73 -15.10 29.99
N ARG A 5 9.92 -16.10 29.13
CA ARG A 5 8.83 -16.90 28.57
C ARG A 5 7.99 -17.48 29.70
N LYS A 6 6.68 -17.35 29.58
CA LYS A 6 5.77 -17.93 30.57
C LYS A 6 5.44 -19.39 30.21
N PHE A 7 5.18 -19.66 28.93
CA PHE A 7 4.79 -20.97 28.43
C PHE A 7 5.85 -21.53 27.44
N VAL A 8 5.86 -22.84 27.24
CA VAL A 8 6.73 -23.50 26.24
C VAL A 8 6.26 -23.19 24.83
N SER A 9 4.96 -23.12 24.59
CA SER A 9 4.42 -22.72 23.29
C SER A 9 4.32 -21.21 23.18
N GLU A 10 4.68 -20.67 22.01
CA GLU A 10 4.50 -19.28 21.62
C GLU A 10 3.71 -19.18 20.33
N PHE A 11 2.91 -18.16 20.24
CA PHE A 11 2.02 -17.91 19.10
C PHE A 11 2.31 -16.56 18.49
N SER A 12 2.36 -16.53 17.16
CA SER A 12 2.46 -15.31 16.38
C SER A 12 1.39 -15.27 15.33
N VAL A 13 0.85 -14.09 15.09
CA VAL A 13 -0.12 -13.83 14.02
C VAL A 13 0.64 -13.28 12.82
N SER A 14 0.43 -13.87 11.65
CA SER A 14 0.93 -13.35 10.36
C SER A 14 -0.26 -12.96 9.50
N ILE A 15 -0.25 -11.72 9.03
CA ILE A 15 -1.30 -11.12 8.21
C ILE A 15 -0.65 -10.63 6.92
N THR A 16 -1.10 -11.11 5.75
CA THR A 16 -0.56 -10.73 4.44
C THR A 16 -1.67 -10.11 3.59
N SER A 17 -1.36 -9.04 2.86
CA SER A 17 -2.34 -8.45 1.94
C SER A 17 -2.60 -9.40 0.76
N LYS A 18 -3.87 -9.54 0.37
CA LYS A 18 -4.31 -10.41 -0.74
C LYS A 18 -4.51 -9.66 -2.05
N GLY A 19 -4.55 -8.35 -2.00
CA GLY A 19 -4.75 -7.50 -3.15
C GLY A 19 -4.46 -6.05 -2.81
N TRP A 20 -4.16 -5.28 -3.84
CA TRP A 20 -3.86 -3.87 -3.69
C TRP A 20 -4.27 -3.06 -4.92
N LEU A 21 -4.55 -1.77 -4.68
CA LEU A 21 -4.76 -0.77 -5.72
C LEU A 21 -3.90 0.44 -5.41
N MET A 22 -3.26 1.00 -6.43
CA MET A 22 -2.57 2.29 -6.32
C MET A 22 -3.23 3.29 -7.28
N PHE A 23 -3.53 4.47 -6.77
CA PHE A 23 -4.09 5.56 -7.57
C PHE A 23 -3.69 6.92 -7.00
N THR A 24 -3.89 7.95 -7.80
CA THR A 24 -3.69 9.34 -7.39
C THR A 24 -4.98 9.94 -6.83
N PRO A 25 -4.93 10.96 -5.96
CA PRO A 25 -6.13 11.55 -5.35
C PRO A 25 -7.19 12.08 -6.33
N ASP A 26 -6.79 12.53 -7.52
CA ASP A 26 -7.70 12.96 -8.58
C ASP A 26 -8.55 11.79 -9.13
N GLN A 27 -8.02 10.57 -9.13
CA GLN A 27 -8.73 9.38 -9.58
C GLN A 27 -9.84 8.92 -8.61
N LEU A 28 -9.84 9.38 -7.35
CA LEU A 28 -10.95 9.10 -6.40
C LEU A 28 -12.31 9.60 -6.89
N HIS A 29 -12.32 10.62 -7.72
CA HIS A 29 -13.52 11.29 -8.23
C HIS A 29 -13.67 11.10 -9.74
N ALA A 30 -12.88 10.24 -10.37
CA ALA A 30 -12.99 9.98 -11.80
C ALA A 30 -14.29 9.20 -12.10
N ASP A 31 -15.01 9.63 -13.13
CA ASP A 31 -16.26 8.98 -13.58
C ASP A 31 -16.02 7.67 -14.35
N GLY A 32 -14.78 7.20 -14.43
CA GLY A 32 -14.42 5.95 -15.11
C GLY A 32 -14.89 4.72 -14.33
N LYS A 33 -15.40 3.72 -15.04
CA LYS A 33 -15.65 2.40 -14.44
C LYS A 33 -14.33 1.66 -14.34
N MET A 34 -14.04 1.11 -13.17
CA MET A 34 -13.00 0.10 -12.99
C MET A 34 -13.43 -1.19 -13.71
N ASN A 35 -12.47 -2.00 -14.14
CA ASN A 35 -12.80 -3.37 -14.53
C ASN A 35 -13.24 -4.17 -13.30
N ASP A 36 -13.84 -5.34 -13.51
CA ASP A 36 -14.44 -6.13 -12.42
C ASP A 36 -13.41 -6.56 -11.38
N GLU A 37 -12.18 -6.89 -11.78
CA GLU A 37 -11.09 -7.29 -10.88
C GLU A 37 -10.65 -6.13 -9.96
N LEU A 38 -10.44 -4.95 -10.52
CA LEU A 38 -10.07 -3.77 -9.74
C LEU A 38 -11.20 -3.31 -8.83
N GLN A 39 -12.46 -3.46 -9.28
CA GLN A 39 -13.63 -3.16 -8.47
C GLN A 39 -13.72 -4.10 -7.27
N GLU A 40 -13.46 -5.40 -7.45
CA GLU A 40 -13.44 -6.39 -6.36
C GLU A 40 -12.38 -6.03 -5.30
N VAL A 41 -11.16 -5.66 -5.71
CA VAL A 41 -10.12 -5.18 -4.77
C VAL A 41 -10.56 -3.90 -4.07
N ALA A 42 -11.18 -2.95 -4.79
CA ALA A 42 -11.67 -1.70 -4.22
C ALA A 42 -12.74 -1.92 -3.15
N ASP A 43 -13.68 -2.85 -3.41
CA ASP A 43 -14.80 -3.14 -2.53
C ASP A 43 -14.37 -3.91 -1.26
N ASN A 44 -13.32 -4.72 -1.37
CA ASN A 44 -12.78 -5.51 -0.25
C ASN A 44 -11.64 -4.81 0.50
N SER A 45 -11.18 -3.64 0.04
CA SER A 45 -10.09 -2.94 0.69
C SER A 45 -10.56 -2.17 1.93
N HIS A 46 -9.90 -2.43 3.05
CA HIS A 46 -10.20 -1.80 4.33
C HIS A 46 -9.03 -1.03 4.94
N ILE A 47 -7.83 -1.24 4.46
CA ILE A 47 -6.62 -0.48 4.85
C ILE A 47 -6.20 0.39 3.68
N TYR A 48 -5.75 1.61 3.99
CA TYR A 48 -5.16 2.48 2.98
C TYR A 48 -3.93 3.21 3.54
N LEU A 49 -2.94 3.39 2.65
CA LEU A 49 -1.76 4.20 2.92
C LEU A 49 -1.80 5.43 2.03
N ILE A 50 -1.54 6.59 2.61
CA ILE A 50 -1.29 7.82 1.86
C ILE A 50 0.22 8.01 1.82
N CYS A 51 0.78 7.99 0.63
CA CYS A 51 2.21 8.04 0.39
C CYS A 51 2.56 9.20 -0.52
N LYS A 52 3.85 9.58 -0.55
CA LYS A 52 4.38 10.50 -1.55
C LYS A 52 5.70 9.99 -2.14
N LYS A 53 5.98 10.40 -3.34
CA LYS A 53 7.29 10.24 -4.01
C LYS A 53 7.51 11.38 -4.99
N PRO A 54 8.73 11.58 -5.52
CA PRO A 54 8.98 12.57 -6.54
C PRO A 54 8.05 12.40 -7.74
N LYS A 55 7.45 13.52 -8.18
CA LYS A 55 6.56 13.55 -9.33
C LYS A 55 7.35 13.33 -10.61
N ALA A 56 6.93 12.37 -11.42
CA ALA A 56 7.49 12.12 -12.74
C ALA A 56 6.65 12.81 -13.83
N THR A 57 7.33 13.36 -14.83
CA THR A 57 6.72 13.89 -16.06
C THR A 57 7.48 13.37 -17.27
N CYS A 58 6.82 13.08 -18.38
CA CYS A 58 7.51 12.74 -19.61
C CYS A 58 8.29 13.95 -20.13
N CYS A 59 9.53 13.74 -20.58
CA CYS A 59 10.24 14.77 -21.33
C CYS A 59 9.51 15.00 -22.66
N ASN A 60 9.53 16.24 -23.16
CA ASN A 60 8.85 16.61 -24.42
C ASN A 60 9.63 16.15 -25.67
N GLU A 61 10.30 15.02 -25.57
CA GLU A 61 10.96 14.32 -26.68
C GLU A 61 10.10 13.14 -27.09
N GLN A 62 9.93 12.92 -28.41
CA GLN A 62 9.13 11.79 -28.89
C GLN A 62 9.79 10.46 -28.50
N PRO A 63 9.01 9.49 -27.99
CA PRO A 63 9.52 8.16 -27.71
C PRO A 63 10.05 7.50 -28.99
N ILE A 64 11.13 6.74 -28.88
CA ILE A 64 11.75 6.01 -29.99
C ILE A 64 11.30 4.55 -29.92
N ILE A 65 10.77 4.04 -31.03
CA ILE A 65 10.41 2.63 -31.16
C ILE A 65 11.46 1.95 -32.03
N HIS A 66 12.10 0.93 -31.47
CA HIS A 66 13.11 0.14 -32.18
C HIS A 66 13.10 -1.32 -31.69
N ASN A 67 13.08 -2.28 -32.62
CA ASN A 67 13.14 -3.72 -32.33
C ASN A 67 12.11 -4.21 -31.28
N GLY A 68 10.86 -3.76 -31.37
CA GLY A 68 9.82 -4.16 -30.40
C GLY A 68 9.97 -3.55 -29.01
N LEU A 69 10.81 -2.53 -28.85
CA LEU A 69 10.98 -1.77 -27.63
C LEU A 69 10.65 -0.30 -27.88
N VAL A 70 10.03 0.35 -26.89
CA VAL A 70 9.92 1.80 -26.84
C VAL A 70 10.90 2.33 -25.79
N SER A 71 11.58 3.41 -26.12
CA SER A 71 12.48 4.14 -25.21
C SER A 71 12.13 5.60 -25.17
N GLY A 72 12.25 6.21 -24.02
CA GLY A 72 12.00 7.64 -23.80
C GLY A 72 12.55 8.09 -22.47
N LYS A 73 12.23 9.33 -22.09
CA LYS A 73 12.76 9.94 -20.88
C LYS A 73 11.64 10.46 -20.00
N VAL A 74 11.82 10.32 -18.69
CA VAL A 74 11.05 11.01 -17.67
C VAL A 74 11.94 11.93 -16.89
N SER A 75 11.39 13.06 -16.47
CA SER A 75 12.06 14.04 -15.61
C SER A 75 11.32 14.14 -14.29
N SER A 76 12.07 14.28 -13.22
CA SER A 76 11.58 14.58 -11.87
C SER A 76 12.45 15.65 -11.24
N ARG A 77 11.88 16.37 -10.29
CA ARG A 77 12.66 17.28 -9.47
C ARG A 77 12.76 16.73 -8.05
N VAL A 78 13.98 16.68 -7.51
CA VAL A 78 14.23 16.22 -6.14
C VAL A 78 15.03 17.29 -5.43
N LYS A 79 14.44 17.88 -4.38
CA LYS A 79 15.03 19.00 -3.65
C LYS A 79 15.51 20.14 -4.60
N GLY A 80 14.65 20.47 -5.56
CA GLY A 80 14.92 21.53 -6.54
C GLY A 80 15.88 21.16 -7.68
N LYS A 81 16.48 19.95 -7.68
CA LYS A 81 17.39 19.49 -8.75
C LYS A 81 16.62 18.59 -9.71
N GLU A 82 16.77 18.88 -11.00
CA GLU A 82 16.20 18.03 -12.03
C GLU A 82 17.01 16.74 -12.20
N ILE A 83 16.29 15.62 -12.29
CA ILE A 83 16.81 14.29 -12.56
C ILE A 83 16.07 13.75 -13.78
N VAL A 84 16.81 13.47 -14.85
CA VAL A 84 16.27 12.83 -16.05
C VAL A 84 16.69 11.37 -16.04
N SER A 85 15.75 10.48 -16.29
CA SER A 85 15.96 9.03 -16.34
C SER A 85 15.36 8.45 -17.61
N GLU A 86 16.05 7.48 -18.23
CA GLU A 86 15.59 6.80 -19.42
C GLU A 86 14.79 5.56 -19.04
N TYR A 87 13.65 5.35 -19.70
CA TYR A 87 12.86 4.13 -19.61
C TYR A 87 12.92 3.35 -20.91
N THR A 88 12.76 2.03 -20.80
CA THR A 88 12.62 1.13 -21.95
C THR A 88 11.70 -0.04 -21.55
N PHE A 89 10.72 -0.36 -22.40
CA PHE A 89 9.83 -1.50 -22.19
C PHE A 89 9.37 -2.10 -23.53
N PRO A 90 8.91 -3.38 -23.56
CA PRO A 90 8.36 -4.01 -24.75
C PRO A 90 7.13 -3.28 -25.26
N PHE A 91 7.06 -3.04 -26.57
CA PHE A 91 5.97 -2.31 -27.18
C PHE A 91 5.72 -2.78 -28.61
N GLU A 92 4.46 -2.99 -28.93
CA GLU A 92 3.96 -3.20 -30.28
C GLU A 92 2.67 -2.38 -30.47
N PHE A 93 2.49 -1.84 -31.68
CA PHE A 93 1.21 -1.19 -32.03
C PHE A 93 0.11 -2.25 -32.12
N GLU A 94 -1.04 -1.94 -31.60
CA GLU A 94 -2.26 -2.70 -31.84
C GLU A 94 -2.97 -2.21 -33.10
N ASP A 95 -3.99 -2.96 -33.54
CA ASP A 95 -4.80 -2.60 -34.69
C ASP A 95 -5.33 -1.17 -34.61
N ASN A 96 -5.15 -0.42 -35.70
CA ASN A 96 -5.53 0.99 -35.85
C ASN A 96 -4.66 2.04 -35.12
N GLU A 97 -3.64 1.65 -34.39
CA GLU A 97 -2.67 2.59 -33.81
C GLU A 97 -1.61 2.98 -34.84
N VAL A 98 -1.35 4.27 -35.02
CA VAL A 98 -0.44 4.77 -36.05
C VAL A 98 0.75 5.55 -35.52
N SER A 99 0.68 6.03 -34.29
CA SER A 99 1.78 6.77 -33.66
C SER A 99 1.76 6.67 -32.15
N LEU A 100 2.91 6.90 -31.52
CA LEU A 100 3.09 6.99 -30.07
C LEU A 100 3.67 8.36 -29.76
N ASN A 101 2.96 9.16 -28.96
CA ASN A 101 3.32 10.54 -28.67
C ASN A 101 3.30 10.84 -27.18
N VAL A 102 4.12 11.80 -26.76
CA VAL A 102 3.95 12.43 -25.45
C VAL A 102 2.67 13.27 -25.47
N ALA A 103 1.82 13.10 -24.46
CA ALA A 103 0.61 13.93 -24.31
C ALA A 103 0.98 15.39 -24.09
N ASN A 104 0.05 16.28 -24.44
CA ASN A 104 0.19 17.73 -24.21
C ASN A 104 0.54 18.05 -22.75
N TYR A 105 1.10 19.25 -22.54
CA TYR A 105 1.36 19.75 -21.19
C TYR A 105 0.18 19.44 -20.25
N PRO A 106 0.42 18.89 -19.07
CA PRO A 106 1.69 18.81 -18.34
C PRO A 106 2.50 17.52 -18.55
N HIS A 107 2.43 16.84 -19.68
CA HIS A 107 3.22 15.67 -20.08
C HIS A 107 3.15 14.49 -19.09
N LYS A 108 1.93 14.21 -18.60
CA LYS A 108 1.70 13.16 -17.57
C LYS A 108 1.67 11.73 -18.12
N LYS A 109 1.75 11.56 -19.44
CA LYS A 109 1.66 10.24 -20.09
C LYS A 109 2.23 10.27 -21.51
N ILE A 110 2.59 9.10 -22.00
CA ILE A 110 2.65 8.83 -23.43
C ILE A 110 1.36 8.13 -23.85
N GLN A 111 0.96 8.29 -25.12
CA GLN A 111 -0.28 7.71 -25.61
C GLN A 111 -0.15 7.32 -27.09
N THR A 112 -0.82 6.24 -27.46
CA THR A 112 -1.00 5.87 -28.88
C THR A 112 -2.15 6.65 -29.47
N LEU A 113 -2.02 7.00 -30.75
CA LEU A 113 -3.05 7.66 -31.52
C LEU A 113 -3.47 6.78 -32.70
N LYS A 114 -4.76 6.82 -33.02
CA LYS A 114 -5.36 6.27 -34.24
C LYS A 114 -5.18 7.23 -35.42
N SER A 115 -5.52 6.79 -36.62
CA SER A 115 -5.48 7.58 -37.84
C SER A 115 -6.41 8.80 -37.81
N ASP A 116 -7.47 8.78 -36.99
CA ASP A 116 -8.40 9.90 -36.76
C ASP A 116 -7.91 10.88 -35.67
N GLY A 117 -6.74 10.62 -35.07
CA GLY A 117 -6.14 11.43 -34.01
C GLY A 117 -6.68 11.16 -32.60
N LEU A 118 -7.61 10.23 -32.44
CA LEU A 118 -8.07 9.83 -31.11
C LEU A 118 -7.02 8.90 -30.44
N TRP A 119 -6.87 9.06 -29.13
CA TRP A 119 -6.00 8.17 -28.36
C TRP A 119 -6.67 6.81 -28.12
N GLU A 120 -5.86 5.75 -27.99
CA GLU A 120 -6.34 4.39 -27.69
C GLU A 120 -5.77 3.87 -26.38
N ARG A 121 -4.46 3.74 -26.29
CA ARG A 121 -3.77 3.30 -25.07
C ARG A 121 -2.89 4.42 -24.51
N TYR A 122 -2.62 4.36 -23.22
CA TYR A 122 -1.69 5.30 -22.60
C TYR A 122 -0.90 4.67 -21.45
N TRP A 123 0.27 5.23 -21.21
CA TRP A 123 1.15 4.89 -20.07
C TRP A 123 1.42 6.16 -19.27
N PRO A 124 0.97 6.24 -18.00
CA PRO A 124 1.25 7.35 -17.11
C PRO A 124 2.75 7.52 -16.86
N SER A 125 3.22 8.74 -16.66
CA SER A 125 4.64 9.03 -16.42
C SER A 125 5.19 8.39 -15.15
N ASP A 126 4.38 8.21 -14.13
CA ASP A 126 4.74 7.52 -12.89
C ASP A 126 4.91 6.02 -13.08
N VAL A 127 4.17 5.39 -14.01
CA VAL A 127 4.38 4.01 -14.44
C VAL A 127 5.63 3.89 -15.30
N LEU A 128 5.83 4.80 -16.27
CA LEU A 128 7.05 4.82 -17.08
C LEU A 128 8.30 4.98 -16.22
N ALA A 129 8.22 5.77 -15.16
CA ALA A 129 9.32 5.98 -14.23
C ALA A 129 9.78 4.69 -13.54
N LEU A 130 8.90 3.70 -13.34
CA LEU A 130 9.28 2.39 -12.76
C LEU A 130 10.17 1.58 -13.71
N TYR A 131 10.01 1.75 -15.03
CA TYR A 131 10.85 1.09 -16.04
C TYR A 131 12.26 1.70 -16.18
N THR A 132 12.53 2.84 -15.52
CA THR A 132 13.87 3.44 -15.53
C THR A 132 14.87 2.68 -14.64
N GLY A 133 14.39 1.84 -13.72
CA GLY A 133 15.23 1.20 -12.70
C GLY A 133 15.79 2.15 -11.63
N ASN A 134 15.44 3.44 -11.66
CA ASN A 134 15.91 4.40 -10.67
C ASN A 134 15.09 4.32 -9.38
N ASP A 135 15.76 4.09 -8.26
CA ASP A 135 15.13 3.88 -6.95
C ASP A 135 14.30 5.06 -6.45
N ILE A 136 14.56 6.29 -6.91
CA ILE A 136 13.75 7.46 -6.53
C ILE A 136 12.26 7.31 -6.90
N TYR A 137 11.96 6.49 -7.91
CA TYR A 137 10.58 6.24 -8.36
C TYR A 137 9.93 5.04 -7.69
N ARG A 138 10.71 4.19 -7.01
CA ARG A 138 10.24 2.99 -6.31
C ARG A 138 10.03 3.22 -4.82
N ASN A 139 10.70 4.22 -4.25
CA ASN A 139 10.65 4.52 -2.83
C ASN A 139 9.50 5.48 -2.52
N PHE A 140 8.52 4.99 -1.77
CA PHE A 140 7.40 5.77 -1.26
C PHE A 140 7.63 6.14 0.21
N GLU A 141 7.44 7.42 0.56
CA GLU A 141 7.35 7.85 1.94
C GLU A 141 5.90 7.70 2.43
N VAL A 142 5.66 6.87 3.43
CA VAL A 142 4.32 6.68 4.01
C VAL A 142 4.02 7.84 4.96
N LEU A 143 3.00 8.63 4.63
CA LEU A 143 2.58 9.81 5.38
C LEU A 143 1.46 9.50 6.38
N TYR A 144 0.57 8.56 6.04
CA TYR A 144 -0.57 8.17 6.83
C TYR A 144 -0.99 6.73 6.54
N VAL A 145 -1.37 6.01 7.56
CA VAL A 145 -2.06 4.71 7.47
C VAL A 145 -3.43 4.86 8.11
N GLY A 146 -4.45 4.32 7.49
CA GLY A 146 -5.81 4.35 8.01
C GLY A 146 -6.62 3.13 7.63
N GLN A 147 -7.74 2.94 8.33
CA GLN A 147 -8.70 1.89 8.05
C GLN A 147 -10.10 2.44 7.75
N ALA A 148 -10.87 1.70 6.99
CA ALA A 148 -12.28 1.97 6.70
C ALA A 148 -13.09 0.69 6.90
N PHE A 149 -13.36 0.37 8.13
CA PHE A 149 -14.20 -0.77 8.49
C PHE A 149 -15.37 -0.31 9.35
N ALA A 150 -16.53 -0.13 8.73
CA ALA A 150 -17.79 0.16 9.41
C ALA A 150 -18.69 -1.07 9.34
N GLU A 151 -18.31 -2.16 10.02
CA GLU A 151 -19.03 -3.42 10.00
C GLU A 151 -19.28 -3.95 8.56
N GLY A 152 -18.27 -3.81 7.67
CA GLY A 152 -18.36 -4.20 6.26
C GLY A 152 -19.16 -3.26 5.35
N LYS A 153 -19.63 -2.11 5.86
CA LYS A 153 -20.51 -1.20 5.10
C LYS A 153 -19.78 -0.03 4.42
N ARG A 154 -18.48 0.14 4.66
CA ARG A 154 -17.73 1.29 4.13
C ARG A 154 -16.36 0.83 3.64
N THR A 155 -16.08 1.10 2.38
CA THR A 155 -14.78 0.82 1.77
C THR A 155 -13.74 1.90 2.09
N ALA A 156 -12.46 1.62 1.81
CA ALA A 156 -11.39 2.60 1.92
C ALA A 156 -11.64 3.80 0.99
N ILE A 157 -12.14 3.57 -0.23
CA ILE A 157 -12.48 4.62 -1.20
C ILE A 157 -13.57 5.55 -0.67
N ASP A 158 -14.65 5.02 -0.09
CA ASP A 158 -15.73 5.84 0.46
C ASP A 158 -15.25 6.75 1.58
N ARG A 159 -14.36 6.23 2.43
CA ARG A 159 -13.78 7.01 3.51
C ARG A 159 -12.87 8.12 2.99
N LEU A 160 -12.05 7.82 1.98
CA LEU A 160 -11.08 8.76 1.41
C LEU A 160 -11.74 9.96 0.74
N LYS A 161 -12.90 9.79 0.09
CA LYS A 161 -13.65 10.89 -0.55
C LYS A 161 -14.01 12.04 0.39
N SER A 162 -14.11 11.78 1.70
CA SER A 162 -14.45 12.79 2.72
C SER A 162 -13.39 12.92 3.82
N HIS A 163 -12.13 12.47 3.57
CA HIS A 163 -11.12 12.34 4.59
C HIS A 163 -10.35 13.65 4.83
N SER A 164 -10.56 14.28 5.97
CA SER A 164 -9.92 15.56 6.32
C SER A 164 -8.39 15.48 6.38
N THR A 165 -7.83 14.36 6.84
CA THR A 165 -6.38 14.16 6.86
C THR A 165 -5.80 14.08 5.45
N LEU A 166 -6.48 13.44 4.49
CA LEU A 166 -6.06 13.46 3.09
C LEU A 166 -6.02 14.88 2.54
N GLN A 167 -7.06 15.68 2.79
CA GLN A 167 -7.11 17.08 2.36
C GLN A 167 -5.95 17.89 2.96
N LYS A 168 -5.65 17.69 4.26
CA LYS A 168 -4.52 18.32 4.92
C LYS A 168 -3.19 17.91 4.28
N ILE A 169 -2.98 16.61 4.04
CA ILE A 169 -1.77 16.10 3.40
C ILE A 169 -1.59 16.71 2.01
N LEU A 170 -2.67 16.79 1.21
CA LEU A 170 -2.62 17.38 -0.13
C LEU A 170 -2.23 18.86 -0.06
N ALA A 171 -2.84 19.64 0.85
CA ALA A 171 -2.53 21.05 1.00
C ALA A 171 -1.07 21.27 1.45
N GLU A 172 -0.58 20.52 2.43
CA GLU A 172 0.81 20.62 2.88
C GLU A 172 1.81 20.13 1.82
N THR A 173 1.47 19.06 1.06
CA THR A 173 2.35 18.58 -0.02
C THR A 173 2.46 19.62 -1.13
N MET A 174 1.37 20.25 -1.53
CA MET A 174 1.41 21.32 -2.53
C MET A 174 2.24 22.52 -2.08
N SER A 175 2.21 22.88 -0.79
CA SER A 175 2.94 24.02 -0.23
C SER A 175 4.42 23.72 -0.01
N ASP A 176 4.71 22.62 0.68
CA ASP A 176 6.02 22.35 1.27
C ASP A 176 6.88 21.39 0.41
N TYR A 177 6.21 20.58 -0.42
CA TYR A 177 6.85 19.56 -1.28
C TYR A 177 6.29 19.61 -2.71
N PRO A 178 6.39 20.74 -3.44
CA PRO A 178 5.78 20.92 -4.76
C PRO A 178 6.33 19.97 -5.83
N ASP A 179 7.49 19.38 -5.58
CA ASP A 179 8.15 18.41 -6.45
C ASP A 179 7.63 16.97 -6.23
N ASP A 180 6.85 16.73 -5.18
CA ASP A 180 6.31 15.41 -4.84
C ASP A 180 4.87 15.24 -5.34
N GLN A 181 4.48 13.99 -5.55
CA GLN A 181 3.12 13.57 -5.88
C GLN A 181 2.59 12.62 -4.80
N VAL A 182 1.33 12.81 -4.42
CA VAL A 182 0.64 11.94 -3.48
C VAL A 182 0.04 10.74 -4.21
N PHE A 183 0.19 9.56 -3.62
CA PHE A 183 -0.40 8.31 -4.05
C PHE A 183 -1.18 7.69 -2.88
N ILE A 184 -2.19 6.93 -3.22
CA ILE A 184 -2.99 6.18 -2.26
C ILE A 184 -2.87 4.70 -2.63
N PHE A 185 -2.52 3.89 -1.63
CA PHE A 185 -2.58 2.44 -1.74
C PHE A 185 -3.76 1.94 -0.92
N ASN A 186 -4.65 1.21 -1.55
CA ASN A 186 -5.70 0.45 -0.87
C ASN A 186 -5.27 -1.01 -0.79
N LEU A 187 -5.43 -1.62 0.38
CA LEU A 187 -4.96 -2.97 0.68
C LEU A 187 -6.11 -3.82 1.22
N VAL A 188 -6.17 -5.06 0.78
CA VAL A 188 -7.12 -6.07 1.25
C VAL A 188 -6.45 -6.95 2.29
N TYR A 189 -7.01 -6.99 3.50
CA TYR A 189 -6.60 -7.89 4.59
C TYR A 189 -7.85 -8.60 5.14
N ASP A 190 -7.95 -9.90 4.93
CA ASP A 190 -9.13 -10.68 5.38
C ASP A 190 -8.76 -11.80 6.32
N ASP A 191 -7.65 -12.50 6.07
CA ASP A 191 -7.24 -13.69 6.78
C ASP A 191 -5.95 -13.48 7.54
N TYR A 192 -5.67 -14.41 8.43
CA TYR A 192 -4.40 -14.48 9.14
C TYR A 192 -3.93 -15.94 9.25
N ILE A 193 -2.64 -16.10 9.45
CA ILE A 193 -2.01 -17.40 9.76
C ILE A 193 -1.56 -17.35 11.21
N LEU A 194 -1.89 -18.38 11.96
CA LEU A 194 -1.38 -18.60 13.31
C LEU A 194 -0.13 -19.46 13.24
N LEU A 195 1.00 -18.87 13.60
CA LEU A 195 2.28 -19.55 13.68
C LEU A 195 2.51 -19.99 15.13
N THR A 196 2.78 -21.27 15.32
CA THR A 196 3.09 -21.84 16.63
C THR A 196 4.56 -22.23 16.69
N SER A 197 5.26 -21.82 17.72
CA SER A 197 6.63 -22.25 17.99
C SER A 197 6.76 -22.83 19.36
N PHE A 198 7.64 -23.84 19.50
CA PHE A 198 7.93 -24.51 20.75
C PHE A 198 9.43 -24.37 21.05
N ASP A 199 9.78 -23.88 22.23
CA ASP A 199 11.17 -23.84 22.68
C ASP A 199 11.31 -24.50 24.06
N GLY A 200 11.74 -25.74 24.07
CA GLY A 200 11.98 -26.51 25.28
C GLY A 200 13.29 -26.17 26.01
N ARG A 201 13.99 -25.09 25.67
CA ARG A 201 15.28 -24.73 26.29
C ARG A 201 15.12 -24.03 27.64
N ASP A 202 14.02 -23.29 27.83
CA ASP A 202 13.75 -22.64 29.12
C ASP A 202 13.06 -23.60 30.09
N LYS A 203 13.84 -24.10 31.06
CA LYS A 203 13.33 -25.01 32.07
C LYS A 203 12.34 -24.38 33.06
N THR A 204 12.16 -23.06 33.02
CA THR A 204 11.22 -22.31 33.88
C THR A 204 9.89 -22.10 33.25
N SER A 205 9.72 -22.40 31.96
CA SER A 205 8.47 -22.25 31.23
C SER A 205 7.43 -23.28 31.66
N ILE A 206 6.17 -22.85 31.71
CA ILE A 206 5.03 -23.70 32.02
C ILE A 206 4.84 -24.70 30.89
N THR A 207 4.74 -25.98 31.23
CA THR A 207 4.51 -27.10 30.31
C THR A 207 3.30 -27.91 30.80
N GLY A 208 2.76 -28.75 29.91
CA GLY A 208 1.70 -29.70 30.25
C GLY A 208 0.30 -29.14 30.06
N GLU A 209 -0.60 -29.42 31.02
CA GLU A 209 -2.03 -29.18 30.86
C GLU A 209 -2.40 -27.71 30.69
N GLU A 210 -1.76 -26.81 31.42
CA GLU A 210 -2.02 -25.36 31.32
C GLU A 210 -1.64 -24.80 29.94
N ASP A 211 -0.51 -25.24 29.38
CA ASP A 211 -0.10 -24.83 28.02
C ASP A 211 -1.01 -25.42 26.95
N ASN A 212 -1.47 -26.65 27.13
CA ASN A 212 -2.45 -27.28 26.24
C ASN A 212 -3.81 -26.59 26.26
N ILE A 213 -4.31 -26.19 27.42
CA ILE A 213 -5.55 -25.42 27.56
C ILE A 213 -5.43 -24.08 26.84
N ARG A 214 -4.30 -23.39 27.01
CA ARG A 214 -3.99 -22.13 26.33
C ARG A 214 -3.96 -22.33 24.81
N LEU A 215 -3.21 -23.33 24.32
CA LEU A 215 -3.17 -23.68 22.90
C LEU A 215 -4.57 -23.91 22.32
N LYS A 216 -5.37 -24.70 23.01
CA LYS A 216 -6.75 -24.98 22.59
C LYS A 216 -7.58 -23.69 22.56
N SER A 217 -7.48 -22.84 23.60
CA SER A 217 -8.19 -21.55 23.63
C SER A 217 -7.84 -20.65 22.45
N ILE A 218 -6.57 -20.62 22.02
CA ILE A 218 -6.11 -19.83 20.88
C ILE A 218 -6.65 -20.39 19.57
N ILE A 219 -6.67 -21.71 19.41
CA ILE A 219 -7.18 -22.38 18.21
C ILE A 219 -8.71 -22.22 18.11
N ASP A 220 -9.43 -22.30 19.22
CA ASP A 220 -10.89 -22.22 19.26
C ASP A 220 -11.43 -20.78 19.15
N ASN A 221 -10.62 -19.76 19.45
CA ASN A 221 -10.99 -18.35 19.41
C ASN A 221 -10.33 -17.64 18.20
N HIS A 222 -10.96 -17.72 17.06
CA HIS A 222 -10.51 -17.05 15.84
C HIS A 222 -10.64 -15.52 15.95
N LEU A 223 -9.66 -14.81 15.40
CA LEU A 223 -9.75 -13.37 15.22
C LEU A 223 -10.87 -13.02 14.22
N SER A 224 -11.70 -12.08 14.59
CA SER A 224 -12.68 -11.51 13.66
C SER A 224 -11.96 -10.67 12.59
N GLN A 225 -12.57 -10.49 11.42
CA GLN A 225 -12.05 -9.63 10.36
C GLN A 225 -11.73 -8.22 10.89
N LYS A 226 -12.55 -7.68 11.77
CA LYS A 226 -12.31 -6.38 12.42
C LYS A 226 -11.01 -6.35 13.22
N GLU A 227 -10.71 -7.41 13.97
CA GLU A 227 -9.47 -7.51 14.74
C GLU A 227 -8.26 -7.66 13.82
N VAL A 228 -8.36 -8.44 12.73
CA VAL A 228 -7.32 -8.57 11.71
C VAL A 228 -6.99 -7.20 11.10
N ILE A 229 -8.01 -6.43 10.68
CA ILE A 229 -7.83 -5.10 10.11
C ILE A 229 -7.21 -4.13 11.12
N CYS A 230 -7.66 -4.15 12.38
CA CYS A 230 -7.09 -3.30 13.43
C CYS A 230 -5.63 -3.66 13.74
N LEU A 231 -5.28 -4.94 13.76
CA LEU A 231 -3.90 -5.41 13.95
C LEU A 231 -3.01 -4.98 12.77
N ALA A 232 -3.51 -5.12 11.54
CA ALA A 232 -2.79 -4.70 10.35
C ALA A 232 -2.53 -3.19 10.37
N GLU A 233 -3.54 -2.35 10.62
CA GLU A 233 -3.37 -0.89 10.76
C GLU A 233 -2.33 -0.54 11.82
N ALA A 234 -2.48 -1.09 13.03
CA ALA A 234 -1.59 -0.78 14.14
C ALA A 234 -0.15 -1.23 13.87
N GLY A 235 0.06 -2.41 13.28
CA GLY A 235 1.35 -2.92 12.87
C GLY A 235 2.03 -2.03 11.83
N LEU A 236 1.30 -1.62 10.80
CA LEU A 236 1.79 -0.72 9.75
C LEU A 236 2.13 0.67 10.30
N ILE A 237 1.30 1.24 11.18
CA ILE A 237 1.60 2.52 11.84
C ILE A 237 2.86 2.40 12.70
N ARG A 238 3.00 1.32 13.47
CA ARG A 238 4.18 1.08 14.30
C ARG A 238 5.46 0.95 13.48
N TYR A 239 5.39 0.29 12.34
CA TYR A 239 6.53 0.09 11.43
C TYR A 239 6.93 1.37 10.70
N PHE A 240 5.99 2.02 10.00
CA PHE A 240 6.27 3.19 9.16
C PHE A 240 6.44 4.49 9.94
N GLN A 241 5.92 4.59 11.16
CA GLN A 241 5.92 5.82 11.97
C GLN A 241 5.40 7.07 11.20
N PRO A 242 4.24 7.01 10.50
CA PRO A 242 3.84 8.03 9.55
C PRO A 242 3.60 9.39 10.22
N LYS A 243 3.99 10.49 9.53
CA LYS A 243 3.91 11.86 10.08
C LYS A 243 2.52 12.22 10.64
N TYR A 244 1.46 11.80 9.97
CA TYR A 244 0.08 12.22 10.26
C TYR A 244 -0.71 11.26 11.15
N ASN A 245 -0.14 10.13 11.56
CA ASN A 245 -0.73 9.29 12.59
C ASN A 245 -0.28 9.75 13.98
N ALA A 246 -1.21 9.84 14.92
CA ALA A 246 -0.92 10.18 16.32
C ALA A 246 -0.92 8.94 17.24
N ILE A 247 -1.77 7.95 16.92
CA ILE A 247 -1.99 6.74 17.72
C ILE A 247 -1.11 5.61 17.17
N TYR A 248 -0.76 4.61 17.98
CA TYR A 248 -0.01 3.39 17.67
C TYR A 248 1.48 3.55 17.38
N LYS A 249 2.01 4.75 17.26
CA LYS A 249 3.44 4.92 16.96
C LYS A 249 4.33 4.31 18.05
N GLU A 250 4.04 4.63 19.31
CA GLU A 250 4.82 4.16 20.47
C GLU A 250 4.00 3.28 21.41
N SER A 251 2.67 3.36 21.32
CA SER A 251 1.74 2.70 22.23
C SER A 251 1.19 1.36 21.73
N PHE A 252 1.75 0.79 20.66
CA PHE A 252 1.33 -0.53 20.20
C PHE A 252 2.32 -1.63 20.68
N PRO A 253 1.83 -2.74 21.24
CA PRO A 253 0.44 -3.01 21.60
C PRO A 253 0.01 -2.23 22.87
N ALA A 254 -1.12 -1.51 22.80
CA ALA A 254 -1.64 -0.75 23.93
C ALA A 254 -2.74 -1.55 24.65
N SER A 255 -2.57 -1.72 25.96
CA SER A 255 -3.48 -2.53 26.79
C SER A 255 -4.89 -1.94 26.99
N ASP A 256 -5.06 -0.65 26.66
CA ASP A 256 -6.32 0.09 26.79
C ASP A 256 -7.22 0.06 25.54
N GLN A 257 -6.75 -0.60 24.47
CA GLN A 257 -7.50 -0.72 23.23
C GLN A 257 -8.58 -1.79 23.31
N LYS A 258 -9.82 -1.36 23.50
CA LYS A 258 -10.97 -2.26 23.61
C LYS A 258 -11.15 -3.22 22.44
N ILE A 259 -10.80 -2.80 21.21
CA ILE A 259 -10.91 -3.62 20.01
C ILE A 259 -9.89 -4.76 20.00
N LEU A 260 -8.72 -4.54 20.57
CA LEU A 260 -7.65 -5.54 20.66
C LEU A 260 -7.69 -6.34 21.97
N SER A 261 -8.71 -6.15 22.82
CA SER A 261 -8.83 -6.87 24.10
C SER A 261 -8.88 -8.40 23.91
N GLY A 262 -9.52 -8.88 22.84
CA GLY A 262 -9.51 -10.28 22.45
C GLY A 262 -8.10 -10.78 22.10
N CYS A 263 -7.36 -9.99 21.33
CA CYS A 263 -5.98 -10.31 20.96
C CYS A 263 -5.04 -10.39 22.16
N PHE A 264 -5.20 -9.49 23.16
CA PHE A 264 -4.43 -9.55 24.41
C PHE A 264 -4.77 -10.78 25.26
N ALA A 265 -6.06 -11.19 25.24
CA ALA A 265 -6.48 -12.40 25.94
C ALA A 265 -5.86 -13.68 25.32
N LEU A 266 -5.54 -13.65 24.05
CA LEU A 266 -4.89 -14.76 23.32
C LEU A 266 -3.37 -14.82 23.56
N ASP A 267 -2.77 -13.82 24.22
CA ASP A 267 -1.35 -13.82 24.63
C ASP A 267 -0.37 -14.12 23.46
N PHE A 268 -0.54 -13.41 22.33
CA PHE A 268 0.37 -13.52 21.20
C PHE A 268 1.76 -12.96 21.52
N SER A 269 2.80 -13.68 21.12
CA SER A 269 4.20 -13.27 21.27
C SER A 269 4.74 -12.45 20.09
N GLY A 270 4.04 -12.43 18.95
CA GLY A 270 4.48 -11.74 17.76
C GLY A 270 3.35 -11.42 16.77
N LEU A 271 3.57 -10.34 16.00
CA LEU A 271 2.74 -9.94 14.88
C LEU A 271 3.63 -9.67 13.67
N SER A 272 3.34 -10.32 12.54
CA SER A 272 3.88 -10.00 11.21
C SER A 272 2.76 -9.41 10.38
N VAL A 273 3.02 -8.26 9.74
CA VAL A 273 2.11 -7.65 8.77
C VAL A 273 2.89 -7.44 7.48
N GLU A 274 2.46 -8.09 6.42
CA GLU A 274 3.13 -8.07 5.12
C GLU A 274 2.26 -7.36 4.08
N ILE A 275 2.90 -6.55 3.23
CA ILE A 275 2.30 -5.95 2.04
C ILE A 275 2.88 -6.69 0.84
N GLU A 276 2.05 -7.46 0.16
CA GLU A 276 2.41 -8.11 -1.10
C GLU A 276 1.97 -7.22 -2.26
N LEU A 277 2.95 -6.80 -3.09
CA LEU A 277 2.76 -5.92 -4.24
C LEU A 277 3.10 -6.65 -5.56
N SER A 278 2.95 -7.97 -5.60
CA SER A 278 3.21 -8.79 -6.79
C SER A 278 2.04 -8.77 -7.77
#